data_b12c7a68e5d65d626a1dfd6786cc5db0
#
_entry.id   b12c7a68e5d65d626a1dfd6786cc5db0
#
_cell.length_a   1.000
_cell.length_b   1.000
_cell.length_c   1.000
_cell.angle_alpha   90.00
_cell.angle_beta   90.00
_cell.angle_gamma   90.00
#
_symmetry.space_group_name_H-M   'P 1'
#
loop_
_entity.id
_entity.type
_entity.pdbx_description
1 polymer ?
#
loop_
_entity_poly.entity_id
_entity_poly.type
_entity_poly.pdbx_seq_one_letter_code
_entity_poly.pdbx_strand_id
1 'polypeptide(L)'
;MIFKPRCISQTSLTKEELIKDKKNCRKFGPCGVGEKAIYLNSFYFDRRYYIPLSSVKRIYKRIAMSKGGFTGKGLFASIPYLVVEYDNGQEKQCNFKFEENVDMLLSYIKQNHPYIRIHSAEAEKRLKEKERQMAKKKARVLSPKAKENIAVLNNCLDYLDNKEELSLNLSSGAKRKRVYDRSNPAYKWVALFITLLGACLLYTSDAADEED
;
A
#
# COMPACT_ATOMS: atom_id res chain seq x y z
N MET A 1 -8.26 -20.30 29.85
CA MET A 1 -7.40 -19.30 29.15
C MET A 1 -5.98 -19.46 29.67
N ILE A 2 -5.06 -19.95 28.84
CA ILE A 2 -3.69 -20.30 29.25
C ILE A 2 -2.85 -19.03 29.55
N PHE A 3 -3.12 -17.90 28.93
CA PHE A 3 -2.37 -16.66 29.15
C PHE A 3 -3.29 -15.45 29.38
N LYS A 4 -3.12 -14.81 30.54
CA LYS A 4 -3.75 -13.54 30.87
C LYS A 4 -3.02 -12.41 30.16
N PRO A 5 -3.71 -11.50 29.43
CA PRO A 5 -3.06 -10.37 28.81
C PRO A 5 -2.52 -9.40 29.86
N ARG A 6 -1.34 -8.83 29.57
CA ARG A 6 -0.67 -7.84 30.44
C ARG A 6 -1.03 -6.44 29.99
N CYS A 7 -1.41 -5.58 30.93
CA CYS A 7 -1.57 -4.15 30.66
C CYS A 7 -0.23 -3.49 30.40
N ILE A 8 -0.17 -2.62 29.39
CA ILE A 8 0.99 -1.76 29.13
C ILE A 8 0.68 -0.28 29.27
N SER A 9 -0.58 0.08 29.50
CA SER A 9 -1.03 1.43 29.81
C SER A 9 -1.00 1.69 31.33
N GLN A 10 -1.03 2.97 31.72
CA GLN A 10 -1.14 3.38 33.11
C GLN A 10 -2.51 3.03 33.71
N THR A 11 -3.56 3.01 32.87
CA THR A 11 -4.91 2.59 33.29
C THR A 11 -5.11 1.11 32.98
N SER A 12 -5.77 0.40 33.90
CA SER A 12 -6.05 -1.02 33.74
C SER A 12 -7.54 -1.31 33.90
N LEU A 13 -8.04 -2.30 33.15
CA LEU A 13 -9.39 -2.83 33.33
C LEU A 13 -9.46 -3.81 34.50
N THR A 14 -10.64 -3.96 35.07
CA THR A 14 -10.88 -5.01 36.09
C THR A 14 -10.71 -6.41 35.46
N LYS A 15 -10.45 -7.40 36.32
CA LYS A 15 -10.22 -8.78 35.84
C LYS A 15 -11.44 -9.33 35.11
N GLU A 16 -12.62 -9.03 35.59
CA GLU A 16 -13.89 -9.52 35.03
C GLU A 16 -14.18 -8.89 33.66
N GLU A 17 -14.02 -7.57 33.56
CA GLU A 17 -14.17 -6.81 32.34
C GLU A 17 -13.19 -7.32 31.26
N LEU A 18 -11.93 -7.53 31.65
CA LEU A 18 -10.90 -8.00 30.72
C LEU A 18 -11.22 -9.39 30.15
N ILE A 19 -11.73 -10.32 30.99
CA ILE A 19 -12.10 -11.66 30.54
C ILE A 19 -13.28 -11.60 29.56
N LYS A 20 -14.31 -10.82 29.90
CA LYS A 20 -15.48 -10.63 29.06
C LYS A 20 -15.13 -9.96 27.73
N ASP A 21 -14.39 -8.87 27.78
CA ASP A 21 -13.97 -8.10 26.60
C ASP A 21 -13.07 -8.92 25.66
N LYS A 22 -12.09 -9.67 26.22
CA LYS A 22 -11.22 -10.53 25.43
C LYS A 22 -11.96 -11.69 24.76
N LYS A 23 -13.00 -12.24 25.39
CA LYS A 23 -13.82 -13.31 24.81
C LYS A 23 -14.59 -12.81 23.58
N ASN A 24 -15.08 -11.58 23.65
CA ASN A 24 -15.92 -10.98 22.60
C ASN A 24 -15.10 -10.16 21.59
N CYS A 25 -13.77 -10.06 21.76
CA CYS A 25 -12.95 -9.24 20.89
C CYS A 25 -12.93 -9.77 19.44
N ARG A 26 -13.06 -8.86 18.49
CA ARG A 26 -12.89 -9.13 17.07
C ARG A 26 -11.40 -9.27 16.76
N LYS A 27 -11.05 -10.35 16.08
CA LYS A 27 -9.66 -10.71 15.78
C LYS A 27 -9.25 -10.14 14.42
N PHE A 28 -8.03 -9.57 14.37
CA PHE A 28 -7.39 -9.07 13.15
C PHE A 28 -5.95 -9.58 13.14
N GLY A 29 -5.72 -10.74 12.54
CA GLY A 29 -4.42 -11.42 12.61
C GLY A 29 -3.96 -11.61 14.07
N PRO A 30 -2.75 -11.15 14.44
CA PRO A 30 -2.18 -11.32 15.77
C PRO A 30 -2.77 -10.38 16.83
N CYS A 31 -3.51 -9.35 16.40
CA CYS A 31 -4.16 -8.37 17.26
C CYS A 31 -5.67 -8.61 17.37
N GLY A 32 -6.34 -7.87 18.25
CA GLY A 32 -7.79 -7.89 18.40
C GLY A 32 -8.31 -6.62 19.00
N VAL A 33 -9.57 -6.28 18.73
CA VAL A 33 -10.24 -5.10 19.28
C VAL A 33 -11.50 -5.56 19.98
N GLY A 34 -11.59 -5.25 21.27
CA GLY A 34 -12.79 -5.44 22.09
C GLY A 34 -13.59 -4.14 22.16
N GLU A 35 -14.61 -4.12 23.01
CA GLU A 35 -15.40 -2.92 23.30
C GLU A 35 -14.62 -1.92 24.16
N LYS A 36 -13.78 -2.42 25.10
CA LYS A 36 -13.06 -1.62 26.07
C LYS A 36 -11.56 -1.56 25.87
N ALA A 37 -10.98 -2.53 25.16
CA ALA A 37 -9.54 -2.64 25.00
C ALA A 37 -9.11 -3.10 23.60
N ILE A 38 -7.92 -2.66 23.20
CA ILE A 38 -7.19 -3.22 22.08
C ILE A 38 -6.16 -4.22 22.58
N TYR A 39 -6.10 -5.39 21.94
CA TYR A 39 -5.20 -6.48 22.27
C TYR A 39 -4.09 -6.57 21.25
N LEU A 40 -2.85 -6.53 21.71
CA LEU A 40 -1.64 -6.42 20.87
C LEU A 40 -0.78 -7.66 21.06
N ASN A 41 -0.04 -8.02 20.01
CA ASN A 41 0.86 -9.15 20.06
C ASN A 41 2.16 -8.82 20.80
N SER A 42 2.78 -9.86 21.30
CA SER A 42 4.21 -9.95 21.59
C SER A 42 4.91 -10.61 20.39
N PHE A 43 6.24 -10.63 20.39
CA PHE A 43 7.02 -11.26 19.31
C PHE A 43 6.61 -12.73 19.05
N TYR A 44 6.24 -13.48 20.09
CA TYR A 44 5.85 -14.90 20.00
C TYR A 44 4.39 -15.20 20.27
N PHE A 45 3.65 -14.28 20.91
CA PHE A 45 2.31 -14.56 21.41
C PHE A 45 1.30 -13.54 20.94
N ASP A 46 0.23 -14.01 20.33
CA ASP A 46 -0.90 -13.18 19.91
C ASP A 46 -1.66 -12.65 21.12
N ARG A 47 -2.07 -11.39 21.05
CA ARG A 47 -2.92 -10.75 22.06
C ARG A 47 -2.36 -10.90 23.49
N ARG A 48 -1.04 -10.77 23.61
CA ARG A 48 -0.33 -10.85 24.89
C ARG A 48 -0.48 -9.60 25.73
N TYR A 49 -0.56 -8.44 25.08
CA TYR A 49 -0.70 -7.15 25.73
C TYR A 49 -2.07 -6.56 25.46
N TYR A 50 -2.53 -5.68 26.36
CA TYR A 50 -3.72 -4.89 26.10
C TYR A 50 -3.52 -3.43 26.53
N ILE A 51 -4.26 -2.54 25.87
CA ILE A 51 -4.37 -1.12 26.18
C ILE A 51 -5.86 -0.79 26.21
N PRO A 52 -6.38 -0.15 27.26
CA PRO A 52 -7.75 0.37 27.25
C PRO A 52 -7.91 1.40 26.12
N LEU A 53 -9.02 1.33 25.40
CA LEU A 53 -9.29 2.24 24.28
C LEU A 53 -9.36 3.70 24.70
N SER A 54 -9.72 3.97 25.95
CA SER A 54 -9.70 5.30 26.56
C SER A 54 -8.31 5.94 26.65
N SER A 55 -7.26 5.11 26.74
CA SER A 55 -5.85 5.55 26.78
C SER A 55 -5.21 5.69 25.40
N VAL A 56 -5.89 5.22 24.36
CA VAL A 56 -5.37 5.25 23.00
C VAL A 56 -5.61 6.60 22.35
N LYS A 57 -4.55 7.25 21.87
CA LYS A 57 -4.62 8.54 21.17
C LYS A 57 -4.65 8.37 19.66
N ARG A 58 -3.81 7.47 19.14
CA ARG A 58 -3.64 7.24 17.71
C ARG A 58 -3.38 5.77 17.42
N ILE A 59 -3.89 5.32 16.30
CA ILE A 59 -3.55 4.00 15.72
C ILE A 59 -3.32 4.20 14.24
N TYR A 60 -2.15 3.79 13.74
CA TYR A 60 -1.82 3.98 12.35
C TYR A 60 -0.95 2.86 11.79
N LYS A 61 -0.96 2.73 10.48
CA LYS A 61 -0.12 1.79 9.73
C LYS A 61 1.23 2.43 9.43
N ARG A 62 2.30 1.68 9.65
CA ARG A 62 3.65 1.98 9.20
C ARG A 62 4.15 0.81 8.36
N ILE A 63 4.72 1.08 7.21
CA ILE A 63 5.34 0.06 6.36
C ILE A 63 6.84 0.27 6.45
N ALA A 64 7.57 -0.76 6.90
CA ALA A 64 9.01 -0.79 6.85
C ALA A 64 9.47 -1.66 5.68
N MET A 65 10.50 -1.23 4.97
CA MET A 65 11.15 -2.03 3.93
C MET A 65 12.31 -2.81 4.56
N SER A 66 12.29 -4.12 4.42
CA SER A 66 13.39 -4.98 4.86
C SER A 66 14.51 -4.98 3.81
N LYS A 67 15.73 -4.68 4.24
CA LYS A 67 16.94 -4.80 3.40
C LYS A 67 17.53 -6.21 3.49
N GLY A 68 16.81 -7.24 3.13
CA GLY A 68 17.47 -8.55 3.04
C GLY A 68 16.77 -9.71 3.71
N GLY A 69 16.76 -10.74 3.05
CA GLY A 69 16.70 -12.16 3.04
C GLY A 69 16.18 -12.97 4.24
N PHE A 70 16.04 -12.46 5.42
CA PHE A 70 15.69 -13.28 6.60
C PHE A 70 14.17 -13.56 6.73
N THR A 71 13.34 -12.86 5.99
CA THR A 71 11.86 -13.01 6.09
C THR A 71 11.25 -13.94 5.04
N GLY A 72 12.05 -14.57 4.18
CA GLY A 72 11.57 -15.45 3.11
C GLY A 72 10.75 -14.75 2.00
N LYS A 73 10.61 -13.42 2.05
CA LYS A 73 9.82 -12.61 1.10
C LYS A 73 10.63 -11.89 0.02
N GLY A 74 11.95 -12.17 -0.08
CA GLY A 74 12.84 -11.54 -1.05
C GLY A 74 13.54 -10.27 -0.56
N LEU A 75 14.38 -9.69 -1.44
CA LEU A 75 15.32 -8.59 -1.11
C LEU A 75 14.66 -7.27 -0.69
N PHE A 76 13.36 -7.05 -0.99
CA PHE A 76 12.61 -5.83 -0.69
C PHE A 76 11.20 -6.13 -0.21
N ALA A 77 11.06 -6.89 0.88
CA ALA A 77 9.76 -7.15 1.44
C ALA A 77 9.25 -5.97 2.28
N SER A 78 8.03 -5.56 2.03
CA SER A 78 7.32 -4.64 2.92
C SER A 78 6.80 -5.40 4.14
N ILE A 79 7.12 -4.89 5.33
CA ILE A 79 6.60 -5.42 6.60
C ILE A 79 5.61 -4.41 7.14
N PRO A 80 4.31 -4.75 7.19
CA PRO A 80 3.31 -3.87 7.75
C PRO A 80 3.33 -3.93 9.27
N TYR A 81 3.36 -2.77 9.91
CA TYR A 81 3.27 -2.58 11.35
C TYR A 81 2.00 -1.81 11.70
N LEU A 82 1.32 -2.26 12.72
CA LEU A 82 0.35 -1.45 13.44
C LEU A 82 1.09 -0.72 14.56
N VAL A 83 0.98 0.60 14.60
CA VAL A 83 1.53 1.43 15.66
C VAL A 83 0.38 2.00 16.47
N VAL A 84 0.42 1.79 17.78
CA VAL A 84 -0.56 2.30 18.74
C VAL A 84 0.17 3.29 19.66
N GLU A 85 -0.25 4.54 19.60
CA GLU A 85 0.20 5.61 20.51
C GLU A 85 -0.81 5.74 21.66
N TYR A 86 -0.33 5.63 22.89
CA TYR A 86 -1.16 5.62 24.09
C TYR A 86 -0.53 6.44 25.22
N ASP A 87 -1.32 6.74 26.22
CA ASP A 87 -0.95 7.55 27.39
C ASP A 87 -0.24 8.86 26.98
N ASN A 88 0.99 9.07 27.42
CA ASN A 88 1.77 10.30 27.21
C ASN A 88 2.70 10.20 25.98
N GLY A 89 2.26 9.56 24.90
CA GLY A 89 3.02 9.44 23.65
C GLY A 89 3.90 8.19 23.59
N GLN A 90 3.61 7.20 24.44
CA GLN A 90 4.24 5.89 24.31
C GLN A 90 3.72 5.18 23.06
N GLU A 91 4.60 4.50 22.36
CA GLU A 91 4.25 3.73 21.15
C GLU A 91 4.46 2.23 21.36
N LYS A 92 3.50 1.44 20.92
CA LYS A 92 3.65 -0.01 20.77
C LYS A 92 3.50 -0.39 19.32
N GLN A 93 4.50 -1.06 18.77
CA GLN A 93 4.51 -1.56 17.40
C GLN A 93 4.19 -3.06 17.39
N CYS A 94 3.36 -3.47 16.44
CA CYS A 94 2.93 -4.83 16.23
C CYS A 94 3.12 -5.22 14.77
N ASN A 95 3.84 -6.31 14.52
CA ASN A 95 4.10 -6.81 13.18
C ASN A 95 2.92 -7.62 12.68
N PHE A 96 2.59 -7.43 11.41
CA PHE A 96 1.59 -8.22 10.72
C PHE A 96 2.21 -8.99 9.56
N LYS A 97 1.69 -10.18 9.32
CA LYS A 97 2.09 -10.98 8.17
C LYS A 97 1.44 -10.46 6.87
N PHE A 98 0.19 -10.01 6.98
CA PHE A 98 -0.61 -9.51 5.86
C PHE A 98 -1.06 -8.08 6.14
N GLU A 99 -0.90 -7.21 5.14
CA GLU A 99 -1.26 -5.79 5.23
C GLU A 99 -2.77 -5.59 5.37
N GLU A 100 -3.57 -6.45 4.71
CA GLU A 100 -5.03 -6.42 4.74
C GLU A 100 -5.60 -6.49 6.16
N ASN A 101 -4.96 -7.27 7.05
CA ASN A 101 -5.40 -7.37 8.45
C ASN A 101 -5.24 -6.04 9.20
N VAL A 102 -4.21 -5.25 8.87
CA VAL A 102 -4.02 -3.90 9.43
C VAL A 102 -5.08 -2.96 8.91
N ASP A 103 -5.36 -3.01 7.60
CA ASP A 103 -6.35 -2.15 6.96
C ASP A 103 -7.78 -2.45 7.46
N MET A 104 -8.12 -3.74 7.63
CA MET A 104 -9.38 -4.16 8.26
C MET A 104 -9.50 -3.66 9.70
N LEU A 105 -8.42 -3.74 10.50
CA LEU A 105 -8.40 -3.24 11.87
C LEU A 105 -8.60 -1.72 11.91
N LEU A 106 -7.88 -0.97 11.07
CA LEU A 106 -8.01 0.49 10.99
C LEU A 106 -9.41 0.92 10.54
N SER A 107 -10.00 0.21 9.58
CA SER A 107 -11.37 0.46 9.12
C SER A 107 -12.38 0.21 10.24
N TYR A 108 -12.21 -0.87 11.00
CA TYR A 108 -13.04 -1.17 12.17
C TYR A 108 -12.94 -0.08 13.25
N ILE A 109 -11.73 0.37 13.57
CA ILE A 109 -11.50 1.47 14.53
C ILE A 109 -12.16 2.76 14.05
N LYS A 110 -12.02 3.09 12.77
CA LYS A 110 -12.63 4.29 12.19
C LYS A 110 -14.15 4.29 12.32
N GLN A 111 -14.78 3.13 12.16
CA GLN A 111 -16.25 2.99 12.24
C GLN A 111 -16.77 3.01 13.67
N ASN A 112 -16.09 2.31 14.59
CA ASN A 112 -16.61 2.10 15.94
C ASN A 112 -16.03 3.07 16.99
N HIS A 113 -14.83 3.63 16.72
CA HIS A 113 -14.12 4.51 17.64
C HIS A 113 -13.59 5.77 16.91
N PRO A 114 -14.47 6.65 16.41
CA PRO A 114 -14.09 7.81 15.59
C PRO A 114 -13.24 8.85 16.33
N TYR A 115 -13.19 8.78 17.66
CA TYR A 115 -12.35 9.64 18.48
C TYR A 115 -10.85 9.28 18.41
N ILE A 116 -10.50 8.07 17.97
CA ILE A 116 -9.12 7.63 17.81
C ILE A 116 -8.61 8.08 16.46
N ARG A 117 -7.49 8.80 16.44
CA ARG A 117 -6.87 9.27 15.19
C ARG A 117 -6.17 8.11 14.47
N ILE A 118 -6.45 7.96 13.17
CA ILE A 118 -5.91 6.85 12.35
C ILE A 118 -4.67 7.22 11.53
N HIS A 119 -4.16 8.44 11.69
CA HIS A 119 -2.97 8.92 10.99
C HIS A 119 -1.87 9.29 11.97
N SER A 120 -0.61 9.11 11.57
CA SER A 120 0.52 9.63 12.34
C SER A 120 0.51 11.17 12.37
N ALA A 121 1.18 11.76 13.36
CA ALA A 121 1.26 13.22 13.48
C ALA A 121 1.89 13.87 12.24
N GLU A 122 2.89 13.22 11.63
CA GLU A 122 3.50 13.70 10.39
C GLU A 122 2.56 13.60 9.18
N ALA A 123 1.81 12.51 9.07
CA ALA A 123 0.83 12.34 8.00
C ALA A 123 -0.28 13.39 8.10
N GLU A 124 -0.77 13.69 9.29
CA GLU A 124 -1.74 14.77 9.50
C GLU A 124 -1.18 16.15 9.11
N LYS A 125 0.08 16.44 9.47
CA LYS A 125 0.72 17.70 9.05
C LYS A 125 0.82 17.81 7.53
N ARG A 126 1.25 16.73 6.87
CA ARG A 126 1.36 16.68 5.39
C ARG A 126 0.00 16.81 4.71
N LEU A 127 -1.04 16.19 5.26
CA LEU A 127 -2.41 16.33 4.74
C LEU A 127 -2.91 17.76 4.85
N LYS A 128 -2.78 18.38 6.03
CA LYS A 128 -3.16 19.80 6.24
C LYS A 128 -2.39 20.75 5.32
N GLU A 129 -1.12 20.48 5.09
CA GLU A 129 -0.31 21.31 4.19
C GLU A 129 -0.75 21.14 2.72
N LYS A 130 -1.04 19.91 2.28
CA LYS A 130 -1.62 19.65 0.95
C LYS A 130 -2.98 20.34 0.78
N GLU A 131 -3.85 20.27 1.77
CA GLU A 131 -5.16 20.94 1.76
C GLU A 131 -5.00 22.47 1.64
N ARG A 132 -4.06 23.07 2.41
CA ARG A 132 -3.73 24.50 2.31
C ARG A 132 -3.21 24.87 0.92
N GLN A 133 -2.34 24.05 0.34
CA GLN A 133 -1.81 24.28 -1.01
C GLN A 133 -2.91 24.13 -2.07
N MET A 134 -3.80 23.16 -1.94
CA MET A 134 -4.95 22.99 -2.82
C MET A 134 -5.94 24.16 -2.69
N ALA A 135 -6.23 24.60 -1.47
CA ALA A 135 -7.07 25.77 -1.25
C ALA A 135 -6.47 27.04 -1.88
N LYS A 136 -5.14 27.26 -1.72
CA LYS A 136 -4.44 28.36 -2.38
C LYS A 136 -4.48 28.28 -3.91
N LYS A 137 -4.37 27.07 -4.48
CA LYS A 137 -4.50 26.84 -5.93
C LYS A 137 -5.91 27.12 -6.43
N LYS A 138 -6.94 26.70 -5.69
CA LYS A 138 -8.35 26.98 -6.02
C LYS A 138 -8.71 28.46 -5.90
N ALA A 139 -8.11 29.17 -4.94
CA ALA A 139 -8.34 30.61 -4.73
C ALA A 139 -7.63 31.50 -5.77
N ARG A 140 -6.70 30.95 -6.57
CA ARG A 140 -6.09 31.72 -7.66
C ARG A 140 -7.11 31.93 -8.76
N VAL A 141 -7.45 33.18 -9.01
CA VAL A 141 -8.27 33.60 -10.15
C VAL A 141 -7.48 33.25 -11.41
N LEU A 142 -7.95 32.31 -12.19
CA LEU A 142 -7.33 31.95 -13.45
C LEU A 142 -7.47 33.08 -14.46
N SER A 143 -6.38 33.44 -15.14
CA SER A 143 -6.44 34.37 -16.26
C SER A 143 -7.39 33.86 -17.35
N PRO A 144 -7.99 34.71 -18.17
CA PRO A 144 -8.86 34.29 -19.27
C PRO A 144 -8.21 33.24 -20.18
N LYS A 145 -6.95 33.47 -20.53
CA LYS A 145 -6.14 32.55 -21.34
C LYS A 145 -5.90 31.20 -20.67
N ALA A 146 -5.75 31.16 -19.35
CA ALA A 146 -5.62 29.91 -18.61
C ALA A 146 -6.94 29.11 -18.59
N LYS A 147 -8.08 29.78 -18.54
CA LYS A 147 -9.41 29.13 -18.65
C LYS A 147 -9.62 28.52 -20.03
N GLU A 148 -9.23 29.24 -21.09
CA GLU A 148 -9.29 28.73 -22.46
C GLU A 148 -8.40 27.50 -22.64
N ASN A 149 -7.16 27.55 -22.17
CA ASN A 149 -6.25 26.41 -22.22
C ASN A 149 -6.79 25.20 -21.44
N ILE A 150 -7.43 25.40 -20.29
CA ILE A 150 -8.07 24.32 -19.52
C ILE A 150 -9.23 23.72 -20.30
N ALA A 151 -10.03 24.53 -20.98
CA ALA A 151 -11.14 24.03 -21.81
C ALA A 151 -10.60 23.16 -22.96
N VAL A 152 -9.54 23.60 -23.63
CA VAL A 152 -8.88 22.81 -24.68
C VAL A 152 -8.34 21.50 -24.14
N LEU A 153 -7.66 21.51 -22.96
CA LEU A 153 -7.14 20.30 -22.35
C LEU A 153 -8.23 19.31 -21.94
N ASN A 154 -9.34 19.80 -21.40
CA ASN A 154 -10.48 18.97 -21.06
C ASN A 154 -11.08 18.30 -22.30
N ASN A 155 -11.26 19.05 -23.38
CA ASN A 155 -11.73 18.48 -24.66
C ASN A 155 -10.76 17.42 -25.21
N CYS A 156 -9.44 17.61 -25.03
CA CYS A 156 -8.44 16.61 -25.40
C CYS A 156 -8.53 15.35 -24.52
N LEU A 157 -8.77 15.51 -23.22
CA LEU A 157 -8.97 14.39 -22.30
C LEU A 157 -10.22 13.59 -22.67
N ASP A 158 -11.35 14.26 -22.89
CA ASP A 158 -12.59 13.61 -23.30
C ASP A 158 -12.42 12.87 -24.63
N TYR A 159 -11.66 13.43 -25.57
CA TYR A 159 -11.33 12.75 -26.82
C TYR A 159 -10.49 11.50 -26.59
N LEU A 160 -9.49 11.55 -25.70
CA LEU A 160 -8.63 10.42 -25.39
C LEU A 160 -9.38 9.33 -24.60
N ASP A 161 -10.25 9.71 -23.68
CA ASP A 161 -11.08 8.77 -22.91
C ASP A 161 -12.04 8.00 -23.82
N ASN A 162 -12.58 8.66 -24.86
CA ASN A 162 -13.37 8.02 -25.90
C ASN A 162 -12.56 7.13 -26.86
N LYS A 163 -11.21 7.14 -26.73
CA LYS A 163 -10.27 6.35 -27.55
C LYS A 163 -9.41 5.44 -26.67
N GLU A 164 -10.03 4.71 -25.74
CA GLU A 164 -9.35 3.85 -24.76
C GLU A 164 -8.42 2.85 -25.44
N GLU A 165 -8.86 2.22 -26.52
CA GLU A 165 -8.04 1.26 -27.29
C GLU A 165 -6.78 1.92 -27.86
N LEU A 166 -6.90 3.14 -28.39
CA LEU A 166 -5.76 3.89 -28.91
C LEU A 166 -4.79 4.26 -27.79
N SER A 167 -5.29 4.67 -26.63
CA SER A 167 -4.50 4.98 -25.43
C SER A 167 -3.72 3.76 -24.96
N LEU A 168 -4.36 2.59 -24.87
CA LEU A 168 -3.73 1.32 -24.51
C LEU A 168 -2.62 0.93 -25.50
N ASN A 169 -2.89 1.05 -26.79
CA ASN A 169 -1.93 0.74 -27.84
C ASN A 169 -0.72 1.69 -27.80
N LEU A 170 -0.94 2.99 -27.62
CA LEU A 170 0.14 3.98 -27.46
C LEU A 170 0.98 3.72 -26.22
N SER A 171 0.35 3.41 -25.08
CA SER A 171 1.05 3.12 -23.83
C SER A 171 1.88 1.84 -23.92
N SER A 172 1.35 0.80 -24.57
CA SER A 172 2.06 -0.45 -24.81
C SER A 172 3.24 -0.26 -25.76
N GLY A 173 3.05 0.51 -26.83
CA GLY A 173 4.11 0.90 -27.77
C GLY A 173 5.22 1.70 -27.09
N ALA A 174 4.87 2.67 -26.26
CA ALA A 174 5.82 3.45 -25.50
C ALA A 174 6.61 2.60 -24.48
N LYS A 175 5.96 1.61 -23.85
CA LYS A 175 6.66 0.64 -22.98
C LYS A 175 7.66 -0.19 -23.77
N ARG A 176 7.25 -0.76 -24.91
CA ARG A 176 8.13 -1.56 -25.77
C ARG A 176 9.34 -0.75 -26.24
N LYS A 177 9.12 0.50 -26.68
CA LYS A 177 10.19 1.41 -27.08
C LYS A 177 11.19 1.65 -25.94
N ARG A 178 10.71 1.96 -24.72
CA ARG A 178 11.60 2.18 -23.56
C ARG A 178 12.42 0.94 -23.21
N VAL A 179 11.84 -0.26 -23.28
CA VAL A 179 12.56 -1.52 -23.06
C VAL A 179 13.61 -1.70 -24.15
N TYR A 180 13.27 -1.47 -25.41
CA TYR A 180 14.19 -1.54 -26.52
C TYR A 180 15.35 -0.54 -26.39
N ASP A 181 15.05 0.72 -26.03
CA ASP A 181 16.07 1.77 -25.88
C ASP A 181 17.04 1.47 -24.72
N ARG A 182 16.54 0.82 -23.64
CA ARG A 182 17.36 0.41 -22.48
C ARG A 182 18.11 -0.89 -22.68
N SER A 183 17.75 -1.69 -23.69
CA SER A 183 18.43 -2.97 -23.94
C SER A 183 19.84 -2.74 -24.47
N ASN A 184 20.77 -3.59 -24.00
CA ASN A 184 22.16 -3.55 -24.46
C ASN A 184 22.20 -3.75 -25.99
N PRO A 185 22.95 -2.92 -26.74
CA PRO A 185 23.09 -3.05 -28.21
C PRO A 185 23.46 -4.46 -28.66
N ALA A 186 24.26 -5.18 -27.88
CA ALA A 186 24.65 -6.56 -28.20
C ALA A 186 23.44 -7.48 -28.37
N TYR A 187 22.41 -7.37 -27.54
CA TYR A 187 21.20 -8.18 -27.67
C TYR A 187 20.40 -7.87 -28.96
N LYS A 188 20.45 -6.62 -29.40
CA LYS A 188 19.79 -6.20 -30.66
C LYS A 188 20.43 -6.87 -31.86
N TRP A 189 21.77 -6.94 -31.88
CA TRP A 189 22.52 -7.63 -32.92
C TRP A 189 22.31 -9.14 -32.91
N VAL A 190 22.31 -9.76 -31.73
CA VAL A 190 22.01 -11.19 -31.60
C VAL A 190 20.60 -11.53 -32.09
N ALA A 191 19.60 -10.73 -31.69
CA ALA A 191 18.23 -10.93 -32.15
C ALA A 191 18.12 -10.79 -33.68
N LEU A 192 18.77 -9.81 -34.27
CA LEU A 192 18.80 -9.62 -35.74
C LEU A 192 19.48 -10.80 -36.45
N PHE A 193 20.54 -11.32 -35.87
CA PHE A 193 21.24 -12.49 -36.43
C PHE A 193 20.38 -13.76 -36.39
N ILE A 194 19.67 -13.99 -35.29
CA ILE A 194 18.75 -15.12 -35.14
C ILE A 194 17.58 -15.02 -36.11
N THR A 195 17.02 -13.82 -36.32
CA THR A 195 15.92 -13.62 -37.29
C THR A 195 16.39 -13.84 -38.74
N LEU A 196 17.60 -13.40 -39.09
CA LEU A 196 18.19 -13.65 -40.42
C LEU A 196 18.43 -15.14 -40.65
N LEU A 197 19.01 -15.84 -39.66
CA LEU A 197 19.21 -17.29 -39.76
C LEU A 197 17.87 -18.04 -39.92
N GLY A 198 16.84 -17.65 -39.11
CA GLY A 198 15.51 -18.24 -39.23
C GLY A 198 14.88 -18.02 -40.62
N ALA A 199 15.02 -16.84 -41.19
CA ALA A 199 14.53 -16.53 -42.52
C ALA A 199 15.29 -17.33 -43.61
N CYS A 200 16.62 -17.46 -43.47
CA CYS A 200 17.42 -18.27 -44.39
C CYS A 200 17.02 -19.77 -44.38
N LEU A 201 16.77 -20.31 -43.17
CA LEU A 201 16.36 -21.70 -43.01
C LEU A 201 14.97 -21.96 -43.59
N LEU A 202 14.02 -21.05 -43.44
CA LEU A 202 12.70 -21.16 -44.09
C LEU A 202 12.82 -21.12 -45.61
N TYR A 203 13.64 -20.20 -46.13
CA TYR A 203 13.83 -20.07 -47.59
C TYR A 203 14.53 -21.30 -48.18
N THR A 204 15.49 -21.91 -47.49
CA THR A 204 16.15 -23.14 -47.96
C THR A 204 15.26 -24.37 -47.83
N SER A 205 14.33 -24.40 -46.87
CA SER A 205 13.35 -25.50 -46.77
C SER A 205 12.33 -25.47 -47.90
N ASP A 206 11.80 -24.29 -48.25
CA ASP A 206 10.87 -24.14 -49.38
C ASP A 206 11.52 -24.51 -50.74
N ALA A 207 12.83 -24.22 -50.88
CA ALA A 207 13.55 -24.56 -52.13
C ALA A 207 13.85 -26.07 -52.23
N ALA A 208 13.83 -26.81 -51.14
CA ALA A 208 14.03 -28.27 -51.13
C ALA A 208 12.74 -29.05 -51.47
N ASP A 209 11.57 -28.46 -51.21
CA ASP A 209 10.28 -29.09 -51.50
C ASP A 209 9.81 -28.89 -52.98
N GLU A 210 10.51 -28.08 -53.77
CA GLU A 210 10.20 -27.88 -55.22
C GLU A 210 11.00 -28.81 -56.15
N GLU A 211 11.89 -29.69 -55.66
CA GLU A 211 12.69 -30.60 -56.46
C GLU A 211 12.25 -32.08 -56.43
N ASP A 212 11.06 -32.44 -55.89
CA ASP A 212 10.50 -33.80 -55.94
C ASP A 212 9.33 -33.94 -56.93
#